data_843f78aae76fcb3eca26f16d2bffde4d
#
_entry.id   843f78aae76fcb3eca26f16d2bffde4d
#
_cell.length_a   1.000
_cell.length_b   1.000
_cell.length_c   1.000
_cell.angle_alpha   90.00
_cell.angle_beta   90.00
_cell.angle_gamma   90.00
#
_symmetry.space_group_name_H-M   'P 1'
#
loop_
_entity.id
_entity.type
_entity.pdbx_description
1 polymer ?
#
loop_
_entity_poly.entity_id
_entity_poly.type
_entity_poly.pdbx_seq_one_letter_code
_entity_poly.pdbx_strand_id
1 'polypeptide(L)'
;MHIARIPRTAATLASVAAMMCATLTACAPSGGSAAQSASREGTIAVGLPGSLSTLDTAHETGIINYYVAQVVSEGLLAVGKDGQLIPAIASSYHTDDAQTWVFDIRPDALFQDGNPVTIDDVLFSIDIAKDPDKSPSSAVYWPAGVQAEQSGDNQITITLPAPAVNFGWTVTANGGLWITEKSFYEAAASYGSSADLIMGTGPYKAVSFQPDSKAVFEKSGTWWGGDTPAQTIEFDFFSDENARFLAQKNGTIDIATQLPIDQVSQFQGIGGVSVLTESDRSYVGLTFDQNVEPFDDIHVRKAIAHAVDRSTIVSSILKGQATVATGIEPPDQLGSEIGEQAATDAQAGLPIDSFDLDAARAELAQSKVPGGFSAELTYPSSIPDLGSAALAIADNLKQIGINLTVTSKPIEEWISEVGSGTYGLSFMSYTSTTGDPGEVAGWLLGPDNPARYENVQVQGLIASQAAQTDPSARVADIVEAERIAQDNTIYSPIWWGKTSTAFSSRVTPTQYTPYFFMTPWASSLELAK
;
A
#
# COMPACT_ATOMS: atom_id res chain seq x y z
N MET A 1 -43.81 -41.46 -24.92
CA MET A 1 -44.25 -42.87 -24.98
C MET A 1 -43.39 -43.66 -24.02
N HIS A 2 -44.08 -44.21 -23.11
CA HIS A 2 -43.96 -45.18 -22.04
C HIS A 2 -43.46 -44.68 -20.68
N ILE A 3 -44.43 -44.50 -19.89
CA ILE A 3 -44.66 -44.50 -18.44
C ILE A 3 -44.42 -45.91 -17.90
N ALA A 4 -43.73 -46.07 -16.78
CA ALA A 4 -43.99 -47.22 -15.90
C ALA A 4 -43.74 -46.80 -14.43
N ARG A 5 -44.74 -47.07 -13.64
CA ARG A 5 -45.03 -46.74 -12.23
C ARG A 5 -44.40 -47.76 -11.26
N ILE A 6 -44.01 -47.27 -10.11
CA ILE A 6 -44.11 -47.66 -8.68
C ILE A 6 -44.60 -49.11 -8.37
N PRO A 7 -44.13 -49.80 -7.26
CA PRO A 7 -44.91 -49.68 -6.05
C PRO A 7 -44.15 -49.50 -4.71
N ARG A 8 -44.91 -48.89 -3.77
CA ARG A 8 -44.72 -48.87 -2.32
C ARG A 8 -45.05 -50.24 -1.71
N THR A 9 -44.35 -50.60 -0.61
CA THR A 9 -44.93 -51.45 0.45
C THR A 9 -44.46 -50.95 1.83
N ALA A 10 -45.44 -50.73 2.67
CA ALA A 10 -45.39 -50.44 4.12
C ALA A 10 -45.70 -51.72 4.91
N ALA A 11 -45.10 -51.85 6.07
CA ALA A 11 -45.62 -52.63 7.26
C ALA A 11 -44.61 -52.35 8.41
N THR A 12 -44.93 -51.69 9.45
CA THR A 12 -45.80 -51.82 10.66
C THR A 12 -45.22 -52.72 11.76
N LEU A 13 -45.09 -52.08 12.96
CA LEU A 13 -45.30 -52.59 14.36
C LEU A 13 -44.18 -53.45 14.97
N ALA A 14 -43.77 -53.36 16.25
CA ALA A 14 -44.42 -52.88 17.48
C ALA A 14 -43.41 -52.77 18.66
N SER A 15 -43.69 -51.88 19.54
CA SER A 15 -43.50 -51.72 20.98
C SER A 15 -42.85 -52.84 21.80
N VAL A 16 -41.90 -52.48 22.72
CA VAL A 16 -41.88 -52.91 24.12
C VAL A 16 -41.33 -51.79 25.00
N ALA A 17 -42.12 -51.37 25.98
CA ALA A 17 -41.77 -50.48 27.06
C ALA A 17 -41.11 -51.29 28.21
N ALA A 18 -40.08 -50.79 28.82
CA ALA A 18 -39.67 -51.17 30.17
C ALA A 18 -39.20 -49.93 30.92
N MET A 19 -39.95 -49.58 31.94
CA MET A 19 -39.77 -48.58 32.96
C MET A 19 -38.63 -49.02 33.91
N MET A 20 -37.69 -48.09 34.20
CA MET A 20 -37.03 -48.07 35.52
C MET A 20 -36.65 -46.64 35.87
N CYS A 21 -37.27 -46.13 36.93
CA CYS A 21 -36.95 -44.89 37.62
C CYS A 21 -35.62 -45.02 38.35
N ALA A 22 -34.75 -44.03 38.21
CA ALA A 22 -33.74 -43.71 39.22
C ALA A 22 -33.39 -42.22 39.19
N THR A 23 -33.86 -41.53 40.20
CA THR A 23 -33.35 -40.37 40.93
C THR A 23 -32.59 -39.27 40.18
N LEU A 24 -33.29 -38.15 40.02
CA LEU A 24 -32.78 -36.78 39.77
C LEU A 24 -31.85 -36.35 40.91
N THR A 25 -30.60 -36.08 40.57
CA THR A 25 -29.76 -35.09 41.27
C THR A 25 -29.43 -34.00 40.28
N ALA A 26 -30.08 -32.87 40.45
CA ALA A 26 -29.76 -31.64 39.74
C ALA A 26 -28.43 -31.08 40.23
N CYS A 27 -27.40 -31.19 39.40
CA CYS A 27 -26.26 -30.27 39.41
C CYS A 27 -26.32 -29.49 38.11
N ALA A 28 -26.75 -28.25 38.18
CA ALA A 28 -26.55 -27.28 37.13
C ALA A 28 -25.06 -26.96 37.05
N PRO A 29 -24.41 -27.15 35.93
CA PRO A 29 -23.17 -26.45 35.69
C PRO A 29 -23.53 -25.07 35.17
N SER A 30 -23.45 -24.06 36.03
CA SER A 30 -23.18 -22.70 35.61
C SER A 30 -21.74 -22.67 35.05
N GLY A 31 -21.62 -23.15 33.82
CA GLY A 31 -20.40 -23.05 33.03
C GLY A 31 -20.70 -22.10 31.91
N GLY A 32 -20.46 -20.81 32.11
CA GLY A 32 -20.13 -19.93 31.01
C GLY A 32 -18.98 -20.61 30.25
N SER A 33 -19.20 -20.92 28.97
CA SER A 33 -18.11 -21.22 28.06
C SER A 33 -17.25 -19.97 27.95
N ALA A 34 -16.31 -19.81 28.90
CA ALA A 34 -15.09 -19.13 28.59
C ALA A 34 -14.46 -19.99 27.49
N ALA A 35 -14.53 -19.52 26.25
CA ALA A 35 -13.64 -19.99 25.22
C ALA A 35 -12.25 -19.98 25.85
N GLN A 36 -11.65 -21.14 25.99
CA GLN A 36 -10.25 -21.27 26.37
C GLN A 36 -9.47 -20.54 25.28
N SER A 37 -9.14 -19.28 25.53
CA SER A 37 -7.98 -18.67 24.89
C SER A 37 -6.80 -19.55 25.33
N ALA A 38 -6.42 -20.50 24.48
CA ALA A 38 -5.10 -21.10 24.59
C ALA A 38 -4.15 -19.94 24.77
N SER A 39 -3.30 -19.97 25.78
CA SER A 39 -2.35 -18.90 26.04
C SER A 39 -1.47 -18.75 24.81
N ARG A 40 -1.72 -17.72 23.99
CA ARG A 40 -0.89 -17.34 22.84
C ARG A 40 0.33 -16.56 23.35
N GLU A 41 0.94 -17.09 24.42
CA GLU A 41 2.13 -16.50 25.00
C GLU A 41 3.23 -16.46 23.94
N GLY A 42 3.76 -15.28 23.66
CA GLY A 42 4.80 -15.09 22.66
C GLY A 42 4.31 -15.08 21.19
N THR A 43 3.02 -15.22 20.91
CA THR A 43 2.46 -15.15 19.54
C THR A 43 1.71 -13.85 19.33
N ILE A 44 1.97 -13.17 18.21
CA ILE A 44 1.18 -12.05 17.68
C ILE A 44 0.44 -12.55 16.43
N ALA A 45 -0.88 -12.45 16.43
CA ALA A 45 -1.71 -12.78 15.28
C ALA A 45 -2.18 -11.49 14.58
N VAL A 46 -1.96 -11.42 13.28
CA VAL A 46 -2.25 -10.27 12.42
C VAL A 46 -3.32 -10.66 11.41
N GLY A 47 -4.46 -9.97 11.43
CA GLY A 47 -5.52 -10.13 10.44
C GLY A 47 -5.34 -9.17 9.29
N LEU A 48 -5.07 -9.69 8.12
CA LEU A 48 -4.92 -8.93 6.88
C LEU A 48 -6.21 -9.02 6.02
N PRO A 49 -6.61 -7.93 5.34
CA PRO A 49 -7.72 -7.99 4.40
C PRO A 49 -7.29 -8.70 3.10
N GLY A 50 -8.22 -9.36 2.41
CA GLY A 50 -7.98 -9.98 1.12
C GLY A 50 -7.34 -11.36 1.18
N SER A 51 -6.44 -11.64 0.26
CA SER A 51 -5.82 -12.95 0.03
C SER A 51 -4.34 -12.80 -0.33
N LEU A 52 -3.57 -13.86 -0.14
CA LEU A 52 -2.16 -13.95 -0.55
C LEU A 52 -1.92 -15.33 -1.15
N SER A 53 -1.59 -15.38 -2.44
CA SER A 53 -1.45 -16.64 -3.18
C SER A 53 -0.06 -17.25 -3.10
N THR A 54 0.96 -16.41 -2.89
CA THR A 54 2.37 -16.81 -2.75
C THR A 54 3.10 -15.87 -1.80
N LEU A 55 4.19 -16.35 -1.21
CA LEU A 55 5.15 -15.52 -0.47
C LEU A 55 6.20 -14.88 -1.38
N ASP A 56 6.24 -15.24 -2.65
CA ASP A 56 7.17 -14.68 -3.63
C ASP A 56 6.76 -13.27 -4.03
N THR A 57 7.45 -12.29 -3.48
CA THR A 57 7.21 -10.86 -3.73
C THR A 57 7.49 -10.45 -5.19
N ALA A 58 8.24 -11.24 -5.94
CA ALA A 58 8.51 -10.97 -7.34
C ALA A 58 7.25 -11.11 -8.23
N HIS A 59 6.30 -11.97 -7.83
CA HIS A 59 5.12 -12.33 -8.59
C HIS A 59 3.79 -11.95 -7.94
N GLU A 60 3.80 -11.59 -6.66
CA GLU A 60 2.61 -11.13 -5.93
C GLU A 60 2.75 -9.65 -5.62
N THR A 61 1.90 -8.83 -6.21
CA THR A 61 1.90 -7.38 -5.99
C THR A 61 0.86 -7.00 -4.94
N GLY A 62 1.13 -5.92 -4.25
CA GLY A 62 0.22 -5.32 -3.30
C GLY A 62 0.80 -5.18 -1.89
N ILE A 63 0.31 -4.17 -1.20
CA ILE A 63 0.83 -3.74 0.09
C ILE A 63 0.80 -4.85 1.16
N ILE A 64 -0.17 -5.76 1.10
CA ILE A 64 -0.31 -6.88 2.04
C ILE A 64 0.90 -7.81 1.95
N ASN A 65 1.35 -8.10 0.73
CA ASN A 65 2.52 -8.95 0.52
C ASN A 65 3.77 -8.33 1.15
N TYR A 66 3.95 -7.02 0.99
CA TYR A 66 5.06 -6.31 1.62
C TYR A 66 5.00 -6.38 3.16
N TYR A 67 3.82 -6.28 3.77
CA TYR A 67 3.68 -6.42 5.23
C TYR A 67 4.12 -7.79 5.74
N VAL A 68 3.83 -8.85 4.97
CA VAL A 68 4.26 -10.22 5.28
C VAL A 68 5.74 -10.40 5.02
N ALA A 69 6.23 -9.96 3.87
CA ALA A 69 7.61 -10.15 3.45
C ALA A 69 8.62 -9.39 4.33
N GLN A 70 8.25 -8.21 4.85
CA GLN A 70 9.07 -7.38 5.74
C GLN A 70 9.47 -8.08 7.06
N VAL A 71 8.76 -9.10 7.49
CA VAL A 71 9.17 -9.85 8.69
C VAL A 71 10.24 -10.89 8.38
N VAL A 72 10.42 -11.25 7.10
CA VAL A 72 11.32 -12.33 6.65
C VAL A 72 12.58 -11.82 5.97
N SER A 73 12.44 -10.80 5.13
CA SER A 73 13.49 -10.38 4.19
C SER A 73 13.77 -8.89 4.31
N GLU A 74 15.01 -8.52 3.99
CA GLU A 74 15.52 -7.15 4.03
C GLU A 74 16.13 -6.79 2.68
N GLY A 75 16.20 -5.47 2.39
CA GLY A 75 16.98 -4.92 1.27
C GLY A 75 18.42 -4.59 1.67
N LEU A 76 19.14 -3.91 0.77
CA LEU A 76 20.43 -3.29 1.13
C LEU A 76 20.22 -2.17 2.14
N LEU A 77 19.22 -1.35 1.91
CA LEU A 77 18.76 -0.31 2.83
C LEU A 77 17.35 -0.62 3.31
N ALA A 78 16.92 0.07 4.35
CA ALA A 78 15.55 0.07 4.84
C ALA A 78 15.03 1.51 4.94
N VAL A 79 13.70 1.67 4.99
CA VAL A 79 13.06 2.92 5.31
C VAL A 79 12.93 3.02 6.83
N GLY A 80 13.43 4.10 7.40
CA GLY A 80 13.28 4.40 8.82
C GLY A 80 11.87 4.90 9.16
N LYS A 81 11.59 5.00 10.46
CA LYS A 81 10.29 5.47 10.98
C LYS A 81 9.92 6.90 10.58
N ASP A 82 10.89 7.68 10.17
CA ASP A 82 10.80 9.07 9.71
C ASP A 82 10.85 9.20 8.17
N GLY A 83 10.85 8.08 7.46
CA GLY A 83 10.93 8.03 6.00
C GLY A 83 12.35 8.13 5.44
N GLN A 84 13.36 8.34 6.30
CA GLN A 84 14.76 8.40 5.87
C GLN A 84 15.30 7.00 5.53
N LEU A 85 16.26 6.96 4.62
CA LEU A 85 16.98 5.73 4.33
C LEU A 85 17.96 5.39 5.45
N ILE A 86 17.90 4.16 5.92
CA ILE A 86 18.78 3.63 6.96
C ILE A 86 19.51 2.37 6.48
N PRO A 87 20.71 2.07 7.01
CA PRO A 87 21.41 0.83 6.75
C PRO A 87 20.58 -0.41 7.12
N ALA A 88 20.62 -1.45 6.26
CA ALA A 88 20.07 -2.78 6.54
C ALA A 88 21.13 -3.85 6.27
N ILE A 89 21.05 -4.63 5.18
CA ILE A 89 22.11 -5.58 4.81
C ILE A 89 23.41 -4.86 4.40
N ALA A 90 23.31 -3.66 3.86
CA ALA A 90 24.47 -2.77 3.82
C ALA A 90 24.62 -2.08 5.17
N SER A 91 25.83 -2.16 5.77
CA SER A 91 26.19 -1.47 7.03
C SER A 91 26.41 0.03 6.81
N SER A 92 26.81 0.41 5.60
CA SER A 92 26.97 1.79 5.14
C SER A 92 26.76 1.87 3.63
N TYR A 93 26.48 3.08 3.17
CA TYR A 93 26.45 3.41 1.75
C TYR A 93 26.88 4.85 1.51
N HIS A 94 27.33 5.13 0.30
CA HIS A 94 27.54 6.51 -0.13
C HIS A 94 27.40 6.66 -1.64
N THR A 95 27.07 7.86 -2.05
CA THR A 95 27.10 8.34 -3.42
C THR A 95 27.45 9.82 -3.43
N ASP A 96 28.34 10.24 -4.31
CA ASP A 96 28.69 11.65 -4.46
C ASP A 96 27.95 12.31 -5.64
N ASP A 97 27.45 11.50 -6.55
CA ASP A 97 26.88 11.91 -7.84
C ASP A 97 25.48 11.36 -8.11
N ALA A 98 24.90 10.66 -7.15
CA ALA A 98 23.63 9.93 -7.28
C ALA A 98 23.60 8.93 -8.46
N GLN A 99 24.75 8.67 -9.10
CA GLN A 99 24.90 7.74 -10.21
C GLN A 99 25.72 6.50 -9.82
N THR A 100 26.77 6.71 -9.05
CA THR A 100 27.63 5.64 -8.54
C THR A 100 27.32 5.43 -7.06
N TRP A 101 26.73 4.30 -6.74
CA TRP A 101 26.33 3.93 -5.39
C TRP A 101 27.22 2.81 -4.86
N VAL A 102 27.88 3.04 -3.73
CA VAL A 102 28.76 2.06 -3.09
C VAL A 102 28.12 1.60 -1.79
N PHE A 103 28.05 0.28 -1.61
CA PHE A 103 27.44 -0.35 -0.43
C PHE A 103 28.46 -1.28 0.24
N ASP A 104 28.69 -1.08 1.54
CA ASP A 104 29.48 -1.97 2.37
C ASP A 104 28.55 -3.02 3.00
N ILE A 105 28.66 -4.26 2.59
CA ILE A 105 27.83 -5.36 3.11
C ILE A 105 28.31 -5.74 4.49
N ARG A 106 27.38 -5.85 5.46
CA ARG A 106 27.73 -6.19 6.83
C ARG A 106 28.22 -7.63 6.95
N PRO A 107 29.33 -7.86 7.68
CA PRO A 107 29.88 -9.21 7.81
C PRO A 107 29.09 -10.11 8.78
N ASP A 108 28.20 -9.54 9.59
CA ASP A 108 27.37 -10.22 10.59
C ASP A 108 25.94 -10.54 10.09
N ALA A 109 25.62 -10.23 8.83
CA ALA A 109 24.37 -10.64 8.23
C ALA A 109 24.34 -12.14 7.98
N LEU A 110 23.30 -12.80 8.51
CA LEU A 110 23.07 -14.23 8.32
C LEU A 110 21.66 -14.43 7.73
N PHE A 111 21.54 -15.44 6.88
CA PHE A 111 20.23 -15.99 6.53
C PHE A 111 19.64 -16.77 7.72
N GLN A 112 18.37 -17.06 7.66
CA GLN A 112 17.63 -17.71 8.76
C GLN A 112 17.99 -19.19 8.97
N ASP A 113 18.76 -19.79 8.11
CA ASP A 113 19.39 -21.11 8.27
C ASP A 113 20.78 -21.04 8.93
N GLY A 114 21.34 -19.83 9.11
CA GLY A 114 22.63 -19.55 9.72
C GLY A 114 23.79 -19.38 8.73
N ASN A 115 23.54 -19.48 7.43
CA ASN A 115 24.56 -19.19 6.41
C ASN A 115 24.83 -17.67 6.34
N PRO A 116 26.09 -17.24 6.14
CA PRO A 116 26.39 -15.82 5.97
C PRO A 116 25.86 -15.29 4.63
N VAL A 117 25.41 -14.04 4.63
CA VAL A 117 25.10 -13.33 3.39
C VAL A 117 26.41 -13.05 2.63
N THR A 118 26.47 -13.49 1.39
CA THR A 118 27.66 -13.30 0.54
C THR A 118 27.40 -12.23 -0.52
N ILE A 119 28.47 -11.69 -1.11
CA ILE A 119 28.37 -10.79 -2.27
C ILE A 119 27.63 -11.46 -3.43
N ASP A 120 27.82 -12.78 -3.61
CA ASP A 120 27.15 -13.55 -4.67
C ASP A 120 25.62 -13.59 -4.46
N ASP A 121 25.14 -13.71 -3.20
CA ASP A 121 23.71 -13.63 -2.88
C ASP A 121 23.13 -12.25 -3.15
N VAL A 122 23.87 -11.21 -2.81
CA VAL A 122 23.45 -9.81 -3.05
C VAL A 122 23.34 -9.53 -4.55
N LEU A 123 24.37 -9.86 -5.33
CA LEU A 123 24.35 -9.66 -6.78
C LEU A 123 23.28 -10.50 -7.46
N PHE A 124 23.08 -11.74 -7.00
CA PHE A 124 22.02 -12.61 -7.48
C PHE A 124 20.64 -12.00 -7.20
N SER A 125 20.41 -11.46 -6.01
CA SER A 125 19.15 -10.80 -5.65
C SER A 125 18.86 -9.57 -6.52
N ILE A 126 19.90 -8.78 -6.82
CA ILE A 126 19.81 -7.64 -7.73
C ILE A 126 19.47 -8.12 -9.17
N ASP A 127 20.08 -9.21 -9.62
CA ASP A 127 19.82 -9.77 -10.95
C ASP A 127 18.39 -10.31 -11.09
N ILE A 128 17.79 -10.81 -10.00
CA ILE A 128 16.36 -11.15 -9.98
C ILE A 128 15.51 -9.89 -10.00
N ALA A 129 15.78 -8.93 -9.11
CA ALA A 129 14.93 -7.76 -8.93
C ALA A 129 14.81 -6.87 -10.18
N LYS A 130 15.88 -6.76 -10.97
CA LYS A 130 15.91 -5.96 -12.21
C LYS A 130 15.41 -6.69 -13.48
N ASP A 131 15.19 -8.00 -13.40
CA ASP A 131 14.78 -8.83 -14.53
C ASP A 131 13.24 -8.87 -14.64
N PRO A 132 12.62 -8.27 -15.67
CA PRO A 132 11.15 -8.22 -15.78
C PRO A 132 10.50 -9.59 -15.98
N ASP A 133 11.24 -10.60 -16.46
CA ASP A 133 10.74 -11.96 -16.62
C ASP A 133 10.72 -12.72 -15.28
N LYS A 134 11.63 -12.38 -14.36
CA LYS A 134 11.74 -13.00 -13.03
C LYS A 134 10.99 -12.24 -11.95
N SER A 135 10.99 -10.91 -12.04
CA SER A 135 10.40 -10.03 -11.04
C SER A 135 9.65 -8.87 -11.70
N PRO A 136 8.51 -9.15 -12.36
CA PRO A 136 7.73 -8.11 -13.03
C PRO A 136 7.26 -7.01 -12.05
N SER A 137 7.11 -7.32 -10.77
CA SER A 137 6.68 -6.36 -9.75
C SER A 137 7.77 -5.37 -9.36
N SER A 138 9.05 -5.81 -9.33
CA SER A 138 10.18 -5.00 -8.88
C SER A 138 10.93 -4.32 -10.02
N ALA A 139 11.00 -4.97 -11.18
CA ALA A 139 11.79 -4.51 -12.32
C ALA A 139 11.40 -3.10 -12.81
N VAL A 140 10.17 -2.67 -12.55
CA VAL A 140 9.67 -1.33 -12.91
C VAL A 140 10.39 -0.20 -12.15
N TYR A 141 11.00 -0.49 -11.01
CA TYR A 141 11.76 0.48 -10.22
C TYR A 141 13.25 0.52 -10.58
N TRP A 142 13.72 -0.42 -11.41
CA TRP A 142 15.13 -0.51 -11.78
C TRP A 142 15.38 0.20 -13.11
N PRO A 143 16.28 1.21 -13.14
CA PRO A 143 16.62 1.88 -14.40
C PRO A 143 17.22 0.88 -15.41
N ALA A 144 16.79 0.93 -16.66
CA ALA A 144 17.35 0.08 -17.69
C ALA A 144 18.85 0.35 -17.88
N GLY A 145 19.67 -0.71 -17.86
CA GLY A 145 21.12 -0.58 -18.00
C GLY A 145 21.91 -0.43 -16.69
N VAL A 146 21.24 -0.56 -15.53
CA VAL A 146 21.92 -0.64 -14.22
C VAL A 146 22.93 -1.78 -14.21
N GLN A 147 24.14 -1.49 -13.71
CA GLN A 147 25.21 -2.47 -13.51
C GLN A 147 25.51 -2.59 -12.02
N ALA A 148 25.70 -3.79 -11.54
CA ALA A 148 26.12 -4.09 -10.18
C ALA A 148 27.30 -5.03 -10.22
N GLU A 149 28.36 -4.72 -9.47
CA GLU A 149 29.58 -5.52 -9.41
C GLU A 149 30.22 -5.50 -8.03
N GLN A 150 30.97 -6.53 -7.73
CA GLN A 150 31.82 -6.54 -6.55
C GLN A 150 32.98 -5.56 -6.71
N SER A 151 33.18 -4.67 -5.73
CA SER A 151 34.26 -3.67 -5.73
C SER A 151 35.26 -3.85 -4.57
N GLY A 152 34.96 -4.75 -3.63
CA GLY A 152 35.83 -5.10 -2.51
C GLY A 152 35.43 -6.44 -1.89
N ASP A 153 36.10 -6.88 -0.82
CA ASP A 153 35.82 -8.17 -0.17
C ASP A 153 34.36 -8.26 0.33
N ASN A 154 33.85 -7.16 0.91
CA ASN A 154 32.47 -7.03 1.39
C ASN A 154 31.81 -5.78 0.80
N GLN A 155 32.10 -5.42 -0.43
CA GLN A 155 31.62 -4.19 -1.04
C GLN A 155 31.11 -4.44 -2.46
N ILE A 156 30.02 -3.80 -2.80
CA ILE A 156 29.48 -3.73 -4.15
C ILE A 156 29.38 -2.29 -4.62
N THR A 157 29.48 -2.11 -5.92
CA THR A 157 29.19 -0.84 -6.58
C THR A 157 28.04 -1.05 -7.57
N ILE A 158 27.04 -0.16 -7.50
CA ILE A 158 25.94 -0.11 -8.45
C ILE A 158 26.08 1.18 -9.24
N THR A 159 26.16 1.06 -10.57
CA THR A 159 26.27 2.19 -11.49
C THR A 159 25.00 2.35 -12.29
N LEU A 160 24.39 3.53 -12.21
CA LEU A 160 23.18 3.89 -12.94
C LEU A 160 23.53 4.54 -14.29
N PRO A 161 22.64 4.49 -15.29
CA PRO A 161 22.84 5.15 -16.58
C PRO A 161 22.80 6.68 -16.47
N ALA A 162 22.14 7.23 -15.43
CA ALA A 162 22.05 8.64 -15.13
C ALA A 162 21.91 8.84 -13.60
N PRO A 163 22.21 10.03 -13.06
CA PRO A 163 21.98 10.33 -11.64
C PRO A 163 20.53 10.13 -11.24
N ALA A 164 20.29 9.44 -10.10
CA ALA A 164 18.98 9.20 -9.54
C ALA A 164 19.07 9.07 -8.02
N VAL A 165 18.69 10.11 -7.27
CA VAL A 165 18.72 10.10 -5.79
C VAL A 165 17.68 9.13 -5.21
N ASN A 166 16.55 8.93 -5.90
CA ASN A 166 15.51 7.98 -5.52
C ASN A 166 15.96 6.51 -5.59
N PHE A 167 17.11 6.22 -6.21
CA PHE A 167 17.63 4.84 -6.28
C PHE A 167 17.91 4.24 -4.90
N GLY A 168 18.23 5.06 -3.89
CA GLY A 168 18.36 4.58 -2.52
C GLY A 168 17.10 3.89 -2.00
N TRP A 169 15.92 4.33 -2.40
CA TRP A 169 14.64 3.66 -2.06
C TRP A 169 14.41 2.40 -2.90
N THR A 170 14.90 2.35 -4.14
CA THR A 170 14.83 1.15 -4.99
C THR A 170 15.53 -0.06 -4.35
N VAL A 171 16.66 0.16 -3.67
CA VAL A 171 17.41 -0.93 -3.01
C VAL A 171 16.91 -1.29 -1.61
N THR A 172 15.75 -0.77 -1.21
CA THR A 172 15.02 -1.25 -0.02
C THR A 172 14.12 -2.43 -0.36
N ALA A 173 13.65 -3.13 0.66
CA ALA A 173 12.63 -4.17 0.49
C ALA A 173 11.35 -3.62 -0.18
N ASN A 174 10.89 -2.42 0.19
CA ASN A 174 9.72 -1.77 -0.44
C ASN A 174 9.97 -1.36 -1.89
N GLY A 175 11.20 -1.06 -2.26
CA GLY A 175 11.61 -0.82 -3.65
C GLY A 175 11.76 -2.09 -4.47
N GLY A 176 11.53 -3.26 -3.84
CA GLY A 176 11.54 -4.56 -4.52
C GLY A 176 12.87 -5.28 -4.52
N LEU A 177 13.85 -4.85 -3.71
CA LEU A 177 15.08 -5.62 -3.50
C LEU A 177 14.97 -6.45 -2.23
N TRP A 178 14.77 -7.76 -2.40
CA TRP A 178 14.71 -8.74 -1.32
C TRP A 178 15.97 -9.60 -1.34
N ILE A 179 16.85 -9.43 -0.35
CA ILE A 179 18.08 -10.22 -0.27
C ILE A 179 17.72 -11.66 0.04
N THR A 180 18.02 -12.53 -0.91
CA THR A 180 17.62 -13.93 -0.96
C THR A 180 18.86 -14.81 -1.06
N GLU A 181 18.90 -15.92 -0.33
CA GLU A 181 19.97 -16.90 -0.45
C GLU A 181 19.88 -17.62 -1.81
N LYS A 182 20.91 -17.46 -2.62
CA LYS A 182 20.99 -18.00 -3.97
C LYS A 182 20.79 -19.52 -3.98
N SER A 183 21.47 -20.23 -3.10
CA SER A 183 21.41 -21.70 -3.06
C SER A 183 20.02 -22.21 -2.69
N PHE A 184 19.31 -21.50 -1.79
CA PHE A 184 17.94 -21.83 -1.41
C PHE A 184 16.97 -21.56 -2.57
N TYR A 185 17.10 -20.41 -3.22
CA TYR A 185 16.24 -20.03 -4.35
C TYR A 185 16.40 -21.00 -5.53
N GLU A 186 17.64 -21.34 -5.89
CA GLU A 186 17.94 -22.26 -7.02
C GLU A 186 17.52 -23.71 -6.72
N ALA A 187 17.46 -24.12 -5.47
CA ALA A 187 17.01 -25.44 -5.06
C ALA A 187 15.47 -25.57 -5.02
N ALA A 188 14.76 -24.46 -4.87
CA ALA A 188 13.30 -24.43 -4.78
C ALA A 188 12.65 -24.78 -6.12
N ALA A 189 11.72 -25.71 -6.11
CA ALA A 189 10.93 -26.03 -7.31
C ALA A 189 9.86 -24.95 -7.59
N SER A 190 9.37 -24.29 -6.53
CA SER A 190 8.37 -23.22 -6.59
C SER A 190 8.59 -22.29 -5.37
N TYR A 191 9.55 -21.38 -5.51
CA TYR A 191 9.91 -20.42 -4.47
C TYR A 191 8.67 -19.61 -4.00
N GLY A 192 8.51 -19.44 -2.69
CA GLY A 192 7.37 -18.75 -2.10
C GLY A 192 6.09 -19.58 -1.96
N SER A 193 6.08 -20.85 -2.43
CA SER A 193 4.93 -21.76 -2.28
C SER A 193 4.85 -22.35 -0.87
N SER A 194 3.77 -23.08 -0.59
CA SER A 194 3.61 -23.86 0.65
C SER A 194 4.67 -24.95 0.84
N ALA A 195 5.29 -25.42 -0.24
CA ALA A 195 6.28 -26.49 -0.21
C ALA A 195 7.70 -25.95 0.04
N ASP A 196 8.04 -24.84 -0.60
CA ASP A 196 9.41 -24.35 -0.61
C ASP A 196 9.62 -23.10 0.26
N LEU A 197 8.52 -22.38 0.62
CA LEU A 197 8.55 -21.15 1.41
C LEU A 197 9.50 -20.07 0.83
N ILE A 198 9.98 -19.18 1.68
CA ILE A 198 11.03 -18.19 1.37
C ILE A 198 12.12 -18.20 2.43
N MET A 199 13.34 -17.81 2.04
CA MET A 199 14.48 -17.64 2.93
C MET A 199 14.98 -16.20 2.82
N GLY A 200 15.11 -15.53 3.96
CA GLY A 200 15.58 -14.15 4.02
C GLY A 200 16.54 -13.94 5.19
N THR A 201 16.79 -12.68 5.49
CA THR A 201 17.73 -12.21 6.52
C THR A 201 17.03 -11.59 7.71
N GLY A 202 15.71 -11.41 7.64
CA GLY A 202 14.90 -10.67 8.59
C GLY A 202 14.69 -11.34 9.95
N PRO A 203 13.94 -10.65 10.85
CA PRO A 203 13.77 -11.07 12.23
C PRO A 203 13.00 -12.39 12.43
N TYR A 204 12.20 -12.81 11.44
CA TYR A 204 11.40 -14.05 11.50
C TYR A 204 11.60 -14.89 10.24
N LYS A 205 11.60 -16.21 10.40
CA LYS A 205 11.67 -17.19 9.31
C LYS A 205 10.29 -17.77 9.01
N ALA A 206 9.99 -17.99 7.75
CA ALA A 206 8.78 -18.68 7.33
C ALA A 206 8.83 -20.16 7.75
N VAL A 207 7.76 -20.67 8.40
CA VAL A 207 7.65 -22.07 8.82
C VAL A 207 6.45 -22.78 8.24
N SER A 208 5.39 -22.05 7.89
CA SER A 208 4.27 -22.61 7.14
C SER A 208 3.53 -21.52 6.36
N PHE A 209 3.01 -21.91 5.21
CA PHE A 209 2.16 -21.06 4.38
C PHE A 209 1.02 -21.88 3.79
N GLN A 210 -0.19 -21.40 3.95
CA GLN A 210 -1.40 -21.89 3.32
C GLN A 210 -1.99 -20.74 2.53
N PRO A 211 -1.91 -20.76 1.18
CA PRO A 211 -2.42 -19.68 0.35
C PRO A 211 -3.82 -19.25 0.74
N ASP A 212 -4.07 -17.95 0.73
CA ASP A 212 -5.35 -17.30 1.01
C ASP A 212 -5.94 -17.60 2.42
N SER A 213 -5.16 -18.20 3.31
CA SER A 213 -5.63 -18.60 4.63
C SER A 213 -4.70 -18.15 5.75
N LYS A 214 -3.47 -18.66 5.80
CA LYS A 214 -2.56 -18.40 6.92
C LYS A 214 -1.09 -18.50 6.52
N ALA A 215 -0.27 -17.61 7.09
CA ALA A 215 1.17 -17.74 7.09
C ALA A 215 1.71 -17.67 8.54
N VAL A 216 2.70 -18.49 8.87
CA VAL A 216 3.29 -18.56 10.21
C VAL A 216 4.79 -18.37 10.12
N PHE A 217 5.30 -17.50 10.96
CA PHE A 217 6.71 -17.14 11.03
C PHE A 217 7.21 -17.27 12.47
N GLU A 218 8.37 -17.87 12.65
CA GLU A 218 9.03 -18.02 13.95
C GLU A 218 10.25 -17.12 14.03
N LYS A 219 10.56 -16.65 15.24
CA LYS A 219 11.76 -15.88 15.52
C LYS A 219 13.01 -16.53 14.95
N SER A 220 13.76 -15.79 14.15
CA SER A 220 14.92 -16.29 13.44
C SER A 220 16.07 -16.72 14.37
N GLY A 221 16.38 -15.91 15.38
CA GLY A 221 17.54 -16.11 16.24
C GLY A 221 18.89 -15.75 15.59
N THR A 222 18.92 -15.49 14.29
CA THR A 222 20.11 -15.10 13.51
C THR A 222 20.10 -13.63 13.10
N TRP A 223 19.02 -12.90 13.37
CA TRP A 223 18.86 -11.53 12.92
C TRP A 223 19.85 -10.59 13.60
N TRP A 224 20.59 -9.86 12.80
CA TRP A 224 21.61 -8.90 13.23
C TRP A 224 21.02 -7.68 14.00
N GLY A 225 19.75 -7.35 13.78
CA GLY A 225 19.07 -6.22 14.44
C GLY A 225 18.70 -6.45 15.91
N GLY A 226 19.03 -7.60 16.48
CA GLY A 226 18.87 -7.90 17.90
C GLY A 226 17.66 -8.76 18.25
N ASP A 227 17.10 -8.52 19.44
CA ASP A 227 16.00 -9.33 19.95
C ASP A 227 14.64 -8.83 19.43
N THR A 228 13.69 -9.75 19.28
CA THR A 228 12.32 -9.44 18.83
C THR A 228 11.30 -9.79 19.91
N PRO A 229 10.16 -9.05 19.99
CA PRO A 229 9.23 -9.19 21.12
C PRO A 229 8.45 -10.51 21.10
N ALA A 230 8.11 -11.02 19.91
CA ALA A 230 7.33 -12.24 19.76
C ALA A 230 8.19 -13.45 19.39
N GLN A 231 7.76 -14.65 19.78
CA GLN A 231 8.33 -15.91 19.31
C GLN A 231 7.75 -16.31 17.95
N THR A 232 6.48 -15.92 17.71
CA THR A 232 5.75 -16.27 16.51
C THR A 232 4.94 -15.08 16.02
N ILE A 233 4.95 -14.86 14.71
CA ILE A 233 4.00 -13.98 14.00
C ILE A 233 3.11 -14.86 13.14
N GLU A 234 1.80 -14.75 13.32
CA GLU A 234 0.81 -15.42 12.49
C GLU A 234 0.05 -14.36 11.65
N PHE A 235 -0.07 -14.58 10.36
CA PHE A 235 -0.94 -13.80 9.49
C PHE A 235 -2.15 -14.65 9.11
N ASP A 236 -3.33 -14.15 9.42
CA ASP A 236 -4.61 -14.71 8.97
C ASP A 236 -5.19 -13.80 7.87
N PHE A 237 -5.54 -14.37 6.72
CA PHE A 237 -6.10 -13.63 5.59
C PHE A 237 -7.63 -13.69 5.61
N PHE A 238 -8.28 -12.53 5.50
CA PHE A 238 -9.72 -12.41 5.58
C PHE A 238 -10.28 -11.81 4.29
N SER A 239 -11.05 -12.59 3.56
CA SER A 239 -11.84 -12.10 2.42
C SER A 239 -13.15 -11.41 2.84
N ASP A 240 -13.56 -11.55 4.12
CA ASP A 240 -14.74 -10.93 4.70
C ASP A 240 -14.38 -10.05 5.90
N GLU A 241 -14.68 -8.76 5.80
CA GLU A 241 -14.35 -7.76 6.82
C GLU A 241 -15.11 -7.95 8.13
N ASN A 242 -16.36 -8.50 8.10
CA ASN A 242 -17.09 -8.77 9.33
C ASN A 242 -16.46 -9.96 10.07
N ALA A 243 -15.95 -10.96 9.36
CA ALA A 243 -15.19 -12.06 9.97
C ALA A 243 -13.93 -11.53 10.65
N ARG A 244 -13.20 -10.62 10.00
CA ARG A 244 -12.01 -9.96 10.55
C ARG A 244 -12.33 -9.11 11.79
N PHE A 245 -13.42 -8.33 11.74
CA PHE A 245 -13.91 -7.58 12.90
C PHE A 245 -14.25 -8.51 14.08
N LEU A 246 -14.94 -9.63 13.83
CA LEU A 246 -15.27 -10.60 14.86
C LEU A 246 -14.01 -11.28 15.42
N ALA A 247 -13.01 -11.57 14.59
CA ALA A 247 -11.73 -12.12 15.03
C ALA A 247 -11.02 -11.17 16.00
N GLN A 248 -10.97 -9.87 15.68
CA GLN A 248 -10.41 -8.83 16.57
C GLN A 248 -11.21 -8.74 17.88
N LYS A 249 -12.53 -8.68 17.79
CA LYS A 249 -13.43 -8.57 18.95
C LYS A 249 -13.33 -9.75 19.91
N ASN A 250 -13.14 -10.96 19.37
CA ASN A 250 -13.00 -12.19 20.16
C ASN A 250 -11.56 -12.44 20.62
N GLY A 251 -10.61 -11.56 20.26
CA GLY A 251 -9.20 -11.70 20.58
C GLY A 251 -8.52 -12.85 19.82
N THR A 252 -9.05 -13.28 18.67
CA THR A 252 -8.42 -14.28 17.80
C THR A 252 -7.24 -13.68 17.05
N ILE A 253 -7.31 -12.41 16.68
CA ILE A 253 -6.20 -11.62 16.16
C ILE A 253 -5.86 -10.48 17.11
N ASP A 254 -4.61 -10.05 17.08
CA ASP A 254 -4.08 -8.96 17.91
C ASP A 254 -4.01 -7.63 17.14
N ILE A 255 -3.78 -7.72 15.84
CA ILE A 255 -3.65 -6.57 14.94
C ILE A 255 -4.60 -6.78 13.75
N ALA A 256 -5.36 -5.76 13.38
CA ALA A 256 -6.09 -5.71 12.12
C ALA A 256 -5.66 -4.45 11.35
N THR A 257 -5.04 -4.64 10.19
CA THR A 257 -4.49 -3.55 9.36
C THR A 257 -5.52 -3.06 8.34
N GLN A 258 -5.32 -1.86 7.77
CA GLN A 258 -6.13 -1.35 6.66
C GLN A 258 -7.64 -1.50 6.93
N LEU A 259 -8.10 -0.93 8.06
CA LEU A 259 -9.51 -0.99 8.42
C LEU A 259 -10.37 -0.26 7.38
N PRO A 260 -11.51 -0.86 6.94
CA PRO A 260 -12.46 -0.16 6.10
C PRO A 260 -12.94 1.14 6.77
N ILE A 261 -13.02 2.22 6.01
CA ILE A 261 -13.40 3.56 6.50
C ILE A 261 -14.73 3.53 7.27
N ASP A 262 -15.69 2.75 6.80
CA ASP A 262 -17.01 2.60 7.42
C ASP A 262 -17.02 1.76 8.69
N GLN A 263 -15.96 0.99 8.96
CA GLN A 263 -15.84 0.14 10.14
C GLN A 263 -14.87 0.67 11.22
N VAL A 264 -14.06 1.69 10.94
CA VAL A 264 -13.09 2.25 11.92
C VAL A 264 -13.74 2.50 13.28
N SER A 265 -14.91 3.16 13.31
CA SER A 265 -15.63 3.43 14.56
C SER A 265 -16.11 2.17 15.29
N GLN A 266 -16.38 1.08 14.58
CA GLN A 266 -16.76 -0.19 15.18
C GLN A 266 -15.58 -0.84 15.87
N PHE A 267 -14.38 -0.82 15.25
CA PHE A 267 -13.15 -1.31 15.87
C PHE A 267 -12.77 -0.46 17.09
N GLN A 268 -12.91 0.87 17.03
CA GLN A 268 -12.72 1.75 18.19
C GLN A 268 -13.64 1.44 19.36
N GLY A 269 -14.83 0.88 19.08
CA GLY A 269 -15.81 0.45 20.10
C GLY A 269 -15.47 -0.88 20.77
N ILE A 270 -14.44 -1.63 20.34
CA ILE A 270 -14.05 -2.89 20.96
C ILE A 270 -13.26 -2.61 22.24
N GLY A 271 -13.74 -3.15 23.38
CA GLY A 271 -13.01 -3.00 24.65
C GLY A 271 -11.62 -3.60 24.61
N GLY A 272 -10.60 -2.85 24.99
CA GLY A 272 -9.20 -3.29 24.96
C GLY A 272 -8.55 -3.27 23.58
N VAL A 273 -9.12 -2.54 22.62
CA VAL A 273 -8.54 -2.28 21.31
C VAL A 273 -8.28 -0.77 21.17
N SER A 274 -7.12 -0.41 20.67
CA SER A 274 -6.78 0.94 20.21
C SER A 274 -6.70 0.96 18.69
N VAL A 275 -7.21 2.02 18.07
CA VAL A 275 -7.10 2.23 16.63
C VAL A 275 -6.20 3.43 16.39
N LEU A 276 -5.11 3.21 15.69
CA LEU A 276 -4.17 4.22 15.26
C LEU A 276 -4.36 4.51 13.78
N THR A 277 -4.29 5.78 13.41
CA THR A 277 -4.53 6.24 12.04
C THR A 277 -3.40 7.16 11.62
N GLU A 278 -2.77 6.84 10.49
CA GLU A 278 -1.68 7.62 9.90
C GLU A 278 -1.90 7.80 8.39
N SER A 279 -1.14 8.69 7.78
CA SER A 279 -1.08 8.81 6.32
C SER A 279 -0.70 7.45 5.68
N ASP A 280 -1.36 7.11 4.59
CA ASP A 280 -1.00 5.95 3.77
C ASP A 280 -0.14 6.33 2.55
N ARG A 281 0.30 7.60 2.50
CA ARG A 281 1.11 8.18 1.43
C ARG A 281 0.43 8.13 0.05
N SER A 282 -0.90 8.11 0.03
CA SER A 282 -1.65 8.10 -1.21
C SER A 282 -2.15 9.50 -1.58
N TYR A 283 -2.19 9.72 -2.88
CA TYR A 283 -2.84 10.83 -3.53
C TYR A 283 -4.11 10.36 -4.23
N VAL A 284 -5.19 11.10 -4.09
CA VAL A 284 -6.41 10.92 -4.87
C VAL A 284 -6.88 12.27 -5.41
N GLY A 285 -7.10 12.32 -6.73
CA GLY A 285 -7.58 13.50 -7.44
C GLY A 285 -8.31 13.14 -8.73
N LEU A 286 -8.79 14.15 -9.42
CA LEU A 286 -9.24 13.99 -10.80
C LEU A 286 -8.07 14.24 -11.75
N THR A 287 -8.02 13.48 -12.82
CA THR A 287 -7.11 13.69 -13.95
C THR A 287 -7.90 13.97 -15.21
N PHE A 288 -7.36 14.86 -16.04
CA PHE A 288 -7.96 15.28 -17.30
C PHE A 288 -7.03 14.88 -18.45
N ASP A 289 -7.51 14.00 -19.33
CA ASP A 289 -6.79 13.67 -20.55
C ASP A 289 -6.90 14.84 -21.54
N GLN A 290 -5.80 15.56 -21.74
CA GLN A 290 -5.78 16.74 -22.57
C GLN A 290 -5.89 16.46 -24.09
N ASN A 291 -5.79 15.19 -24.49
CA ASN A 291 -6.02 14.79 -25.88
C ASN A 291 -7.50 14.56 -26.21
N VAL A 292 -8.39 14.66 -25.19
CA VAL A 292 -9.82 14.40 -25.33
C VAL A 292 -10.63 15.69 -25.11
N GLU A 293 -11.34 16.16 -26.14
CA GLU A 293 -12.27 17.28 -25.99
C GLU A 293 -13.46 16.91 -25.07
N PRO A 294 -13.92 17.84 -24.20
CA PRO A 294 -13.47 19.22 -24.06
C PRO A 294 -12.42 19.43 -22.95
N PHE A 295 -11.73 18.38 -22.47
CA PHE A 295 -10.79 18.46 -21.35
C PHE A 295 -9.45 19.10 -21.72
N ASP A 296 -9.19 19.33 -23.02
CA ASP A 296 -8.11 20.17 -23.54
C ASP A 296 -8.28 21.67 -23.18
N ASP A 297 -9.51 22.09 -22.85
CA ASP A 297 -9.83 23.47 -22.47
C ASP A 297 -9.62 23.68 -20.96
N ILE A 298 -8.72 24.60 -20.59
CA ILE A 298 -8.43 24.93 -19.19
C ILE A 298 -9.67 25.42 -18.44
N HIS A 299 -10.58 26.13 -19.10
CA HIS A 299 -11.81 26.64 -18.49
C HIS A 299 -12.78 25.50 -18.13
N VAL A 300 -12.78 24.40 -18.90
CA VAL A 300 -13.53 23.19 -18.56
C VAL A 300 -12.93 22.54 -17.32
N ARG A 301 -11.60 22.37 -17.27
CA ARG A 301 -10.92 21.76 -16.13
C ARG A 301 -11.12 22.56 -14.85
N LYS A 302 -10.98 23.90 -14.92
CA LYS A 302 -11.24 24.79 -13.77
C LYS A 302 -12.71 24.76 -13.33
N ALA A 303 -13.65 24.74 -14.26
CA ALA A 303 -15.07 24.62 -13.94
C ALA A 303 -15.36 23.32 -13.15
N ILE A 304 -14.75 22.20 -13.56
CA ILE A 304 -14.88 20.93 -12.85
C ILE A 304 -14.19 21.01 -11.48
N ALA A 305 -12.98 21.54 -11.40
CA ALA A 305 -12.22 21.63 -10.15
C ALA A 305 -12.92 22.50 -9.09
N HIS A 306 -13.56 23.61 -9.51
CA HIS A 306 -14.40 24.43 -8.63
C HIS A 306 -15.70 23.76 -8.19
N ALA A 307 -16.14 22.69 -8.85
CA ALA A 307 -17.33 21.93 -8.45
C ALA A 307 -17.02 20.78 -7.48
N VAL A 308 -15.75 20.56 -7.13
CA VAL A 308 -15.33 19.53 -6.18
C VAL A 308 -15.36 20.05 -4.75
N ASP A 309 -16.34 19.65 -3.96
CA ASP A 309 -16.41 19.95 -2.52
C ASP A 309 -15.55 18.94 -1.71
N ARG A 310 -14.25 19.22 -1.67
CA ARG A 310 -13.24 18.41 -0.99
C ARG A 310 -13.54 18.22 0.49
N SER A 311 -14.00 19.29 1.13
CA SER A 311 -14.28 19.28 2.57
C SER A 311 -15.44 18.33 2.91
N THR A 312 -16.52 18.36 2.12
CA THR A 312 -17.66 17.45 2.31
C THR A 312 -17.29 16.01 1.97
N ILE A 313 -16.48 15.79 0.91
CA ILE A 313 -15.99 14.45 0.57
C ILE A 313 -15.19 13.87 1.76
N VAL A 314 -14.19 14.61 2.27
CA VAL A 314 -13.34 14.13 3.36
C VAL A 314 -14.12 13.94 4.66
N SER A 315 -14.97 14.90 5.04
CA SER A 315 -15.67 14.83 6.34
C SER A 315 -16.84 13.87 6.36
N SER A 316 -17.63 13.81 5.28
CA SER A 316 -18.91 13.09 5.27
C SER A 316 -18.81 11.72 4.57
N ILE A 317 -18.10 11.62 3.44
CA ILE A 317 -17.94 10.37 2.71
C ILE A 317 -16.83 9.54 3.35
N LEU A 318 -15.63 10.14 3.50
CA LEU A 318 -14.46 9.47 4.08
C LEU A 318 -14.42 9.52 5.62
N LYS A 319 -15.43 10.11 6.26
CA LYS A 319 -15.58 10.15 7.73
C LYS A 319 -14.34 10.67 8.47
N GLY A 320 -13.59 11.57 7.85
CA GLY A 320 -12.32 12.10 8.38
C GLY A 320 -11.12 11.16 8.25
N GLN A 321 -11.27 10.03 7.57
CA GLN A 321 -10.18 9.07 7.30
C GLN A 321 -9.35 9.47 6.06
N ALA A 322 -9.19 10.77 5.85
CA ALA A 322 -8.34 11.37 4.85
C ALA A 322 -8.04 12.81 5.23
N THR A 323 -7.11 13.45 4.54
CA THR A 323 -6.81 14.88 4.64
C THR A 323 -7.12 15.55 3.30
N VAL A 324 -7.72 16.74 3.31
CA VAL A 324 -7.93 17.50 2.07
C VAL A 324 -6.58 17.78 1.41
N ALA A 325 -6.42 17.33 0.16
CA ALA A 325 -5.19 17.56 -0.57
C ALA A 325 -5.14 18.99 -1.15
N THR A 326 -4.00 19.61 -1.01
CA THR A 326 -3.68 20.92 -1.61
C THR A 326 -2.58 20.80 -2.67
N GLY A 327 -1.95 19.63 -2.81
CA GLY A 327 -0.91 19.29 -3.75
C GLY A 327 -1.00 17.83 -4.19
N ILE A 328 -0.05 17.41 -5.00
CA ILE A 328 0.10 16.03 -5.44
C ILE A 328 0.81 15.22 -4.34
N GLU A 329 2.02 15.63 -3.94
CA GLU A 329 2.76 14.91 -2.92
C GLU A 329 2.16 15.14 -1.53
N PRO A 330 1.96 14.09 -0.73
CA PRO A 330 1.61 14.25 0.68
C PRO A 330 2.72 14.98 1.46
N PRO A 331 2.37 15.91 2.38
CA PRO A 331 3.37 16.69 3.12
C PRO A 331 4.32 15.85 3.97
N ASP A 332 3.88 14.71 4.48
CA ASP A 332 4.69 13.78 5.26
C ASP A 332 5.80 13.12 4.42
N GLN A 333 5.56 12.87 3.13
CA GLN A 333 6.61 12.40 2.22
C GLN A 333 7.68 13.47 1.97
N LEU A 334 7.29 14.68 1.61
CA LEU A 334 8.23 15.79 1.48
C LEU A 334 8.92 16.09 2.82
N GLY A 335 8.20 15.89 3.92
CA GLY A 335 8.70 16.07 5.28
C GLY A 335 9.82 15.12 5.67
N SER A 336 9.95 13.97 5.01
CA SER A 336 11.09 13.08 5.22
C SER A 336 12.42 13.74 4.78
N GLU A 337 12.39 14.65 3.82
CA GLU A 337 13.57 15.38 3.33
C GLU A 337 13.89 16.63 4.17
N ILE A 338 12.88 17.45 4.48
CA ILE A 338 13.09 18.81 5.03
C ILE A 338 12.37 19.05 6.37
N GLY A 339 11.68 18.04 6.91
CA GLY A 339 10.83 18.16 8.08
C GLY A 339 9.39 18.56 7.73
N GLU A 340 8.43 18.01 8.47
CA GLU A 340 6.98 18.12 8.19
C GLU A 340 6.47 19.57 8.12
N GLN A 341 6.93 20.44 9.05
CA GLN A 341 6.51 21.84 9.05
C GLN A 341 7.02 22.58 7.80
N ALA A 342 8.28 22.36 7.43
CA ALA A 342 8.87 23.02 6.25
C ALA A 342 8.20 22.53 4.95
N ALA A 343 7.85 21.25 4.87
CA ALA A 343 7.09 20.69 3.74
C ALA A 343 5.68 21.32 3.64
N THR A 344 4.98 21.43 4.75
CA THR A 344 3.67 22.09 4.82
C THR A 344 3.77 23.56 4.37
N ASP A 345 4.78 24.28 4.87
CA ASP A 345 4.99 25.68 4.50
C ASP A 345 5.34 25.84 3.00
N ALA A 346 6.11 24.91 2.44
CA ALA A 346 6.44 24.91 1.02
C ALA A 346 5.22 24.73 0.12
N GLN A 347 4.26 23.91 0.54
CA GLN A 347 3.02 23.66 -0.20
C GLN A 347 1.91 24.68 0.07
N ALA A 348 2.02 25.53 1.11
CA ALA A 348 0.96 26.46 1.52
C ALA A 348 0.55 27.47 0.45
N GLY A 349 1.41 27.71 -0.55
CA GLY A 349 1.15 28.63 -1.64
C GLY A 349 0.69 27.99 -2.95
N LEU A 350 0.47 26.67 -2.96
CA LEU A 350 0.02 25.98 -4.17
C LEU A 350 -1.38 26.46 -4.58
N PRO A 351 -1.59 26.80 -5.86
CA PRO A 351 -2.90 27.21 -6.33
C PRO A 351 -3.86 26.02 -6.36
N ILE A 352 -5.01 26.17 -5.69
CA ILE A 352 -6.07 25.18 -5.72
C ILE A 352 -7.40 25.85 -6.00
N ASP A 353 -8.16 25.33 -6.96
CA ASP A 353 -9.50 25.79 -7.24
C ASP A 353 -10.43 25.39 -6.09
N SER A 354 -10.82 26.38 -5.26
CA SER A 354 -11.73 26.18 -4.13
C SER A 354 -13.13 25.83 -4.61
N PHE A 355 -13.89 25.10 -3.78
CA PHE A 355 -15.29 24.80 -4.08
C PHE A 355 -16.12 26.09 -4.16
N ASP A 356 -16.58 26.41 -5.37
CA ASP A 356 -17.40 27.59 -5.68
C ASP A 356 -18.15 27.35 -7.00
N LEU A 357 -19.46 27.09 -6.92
CA LEU A 357 -20.28 26.83 -8.10
C LEU A 357 -20.52 28.09 -8.97
N ASP A 358 -20.37 29.28 -8.42
CA ASP A 358 -20.47 30.49 -9.22
C ASP A 358 -19.20 30.74 -10.03
N ALA A 359 -18.03 30.50 -9.43
CA ALA A 359 -16.75 30.44 -10.12
C ALA A 359 -16.76 29.34 -11.20
N ALA A 360 -17.26 28.15 -10.88
CA ALA A 360 -17.39 27.06 -11.84
C ALA A 360 -18.23 27.44 -13.06
N ARG A 361 -19.38 28.14 -12.87
CA ARG A 361 -20.20 28.65 -13.97
C ARG A 361 -19.48 29.73 -14.78
N ALA A 362 -18.73 30.60 -14.11
CA ALA A 362 -17.99 31.67 -14.78
C ALA A 362 -16.86 31.10 -15.67
N GLU A 363 -16.18 30.07 -15.20
CA GLU A 363 -15.16 29.34 -15.97
C GLU A 363 -15.82 28.62 -17.17
N LEU A 364 -16.90 27.86 -16.95
CA LEU A 364 -17.58 27.13 -18.02
C LEU A 364 -18.10 28.08 -19.11
N ALA A 365 -18.56 29.27 -18.73
CA ALA A 365 -19.04 30.30 -19.70
C ALA A 365 -17.93 30.84 -20.63
N GLN A 366 -16.66 30.71 -20.24
CA GLN A 366 -15.49 31.09 -21.03
C GLN A 366 -14.96 29.95 -21.90
N SER A 367 -15.43 28.71 -21.67
CA SER A 367 -14.97 27.51 -22.35
C SER A 367 -15.52 27.38 -23.78
N LYS A 368 -15.00 26.41 -24.51
CA LYS A 368 -15.52 25.99 -25.82
C LYS A 368 -16.94 25.40 -25.75
N VAL A 369 -17.42 25.05 -24.54
CA VAL A 369 -18.72 24.40 -24.30
C VAL A 369 -19.54 25.13 -23.22
N PRO A 370 -19.85 26.44 -23.40
CA PRO A 370 -20.49 27.26 -22.37
C PRO A 370 -21.92 26.80 -22.00
N GLY A 371 -22.54 25.95 -22.82
CA GLY A 371 -23.85 25.35 -22.55
C GLY A 371 -23.81 24.06 -21.74
N GLY A 372 -22.63 23.63 -21.32
CA GLY A 372 -22.42 22.35 -20.68
C GLY A 372 -22.23 21.19 -21.65
N PHE A 373 -21.97 20.01 -21.10
CA PHE A 373 -21.75 18.80 -21.87
C PHE A 373 -22.05 17.55 -21.00
N SER A 374 -21.95 16.37 -21.63
CA SER A 374 -22.03 15.10 -20.93
C SER A 374 -20.72 14.35 -21.07
N ALA A 375 -20.29 13.71 -19.99
CA ALA A 375 -19.08 12.88 -19.96
C ALA A 375 -19.29 11.67 -19.04
N GLU A 376 -18.34 10.76 -19.06
CA GLU A 376 -18.27 9.63 -18.14
C GLU A 376 -17.15 9.85 -17.13
N LEU A 377 -17.37 9.43 -15.88
CA LEU A 377 -16.36 9.33 -14.85
C LEU A 377 -16.32 7.88 -14.37
N THR A 378 -15.23 7.20 -14.68
CA THR A 378 -15.02 5.80 -14.31
C THR A 378 -14.21 5.67 -13.03
N TYR A 379 -14.45 4.59 -12.27
CA TYR A 379 -13.69 4.26 -11.08
C TYR A 379 -13.59 2.74 -10.90
N PRO A 380 -12.53 2.23 -10.22
CA PRO A 380 -12.38 0.80 -9.94
C PRO A 380 -13.39 0.32 -8.90
N SER A 381 -14.12 -0.76 -9.20
CA SER A 381 -15.16 -1.33 -8.33
C SER A 381 -14.61 -1.84 -6.99
N SER A 382 -13.32 -2.10 -6.91
CA SER A 382 -12.61 -2.48 -5.68
C SER A 382 -12.43 -1.33 -4.68
N ILE A 383 -12.67 -0.06 -5.10
CA ILE A 383 -12.54 1.13 -4.24
C ILE A 383 -13.89 1.88 -4.21
N PRO A 384 -14.87 1.44 -3.40
CA PRO A 384 -16.24 1.98 -3.41
C PRO A 384 -16.32 3.45 -2.96
N ASP A 385 -15.36 3.93 -2.18
CA ASP A 385 -15.29 5.32 -1.72
C ASP A 385 -15.10 6.30 -2.88
N LEU A 386 -14.36 5.91 -3.93
CA LEU A 386 -14.26 6.68 -5.17
C LEU A 386 -15.62 6.84 -5.86
N GLY A 387 -16.44 5.78 -5.87
CA GLY A 387 -17.81 5.83 -6.42
C GLY A 387 -18.70 6.80 -5.65
N SER A 388 -18.61 6.81 -4.33
CA SER A 388 -19.36 7.74 -3.48
C SER A 388 -18.93 9.20 -3.72
N ALA A 389 -17.63 9.44 -3.83
CA ALA A 389 -17.08 10.76 -4.18
C ALA A 389 -17.50 11.19 -5.60
N ALA A 390 -17.45 10.27 -6.58
CA ALA A 390 -17.87 10.52 -7.95
C ALA A 390 -19.32 11.01 -8.05
N LEU A 391 -20.23 10.35 -7.29
CA LEU A 391 -21.65 10.75 -7.26
C LEU A 391 -21.83 12.15 -6.67
N ALA A 392 -21.11 12.49 -5.60
CA ALA A 392 -21.15 13.85 -5.02
C ALA A 392 -20.61 14.91 -6.00
N ILE A 393 -19.54 14.61 -6.72
CA ILE A 393 -18.98 15.49 -7.75
C ILE A 393 -19.99 15.64 -8.91
N ALA A 394 -20.60 14.55 -9.35
CA ALA A 394 -21.60 14.58 -10.45
C ALA A 394 -22.83 15.43 -10.09
N ASP A 395 -23.31 15.36 -8.84
CA ASP A 395 -24.42 16.18 -8.36
C ASP A 395 -24.10 17.69 -8.36
N ASN A 396 -22.88 18.07 -8.02
CA ASN A 396 -22.42 19.45 -8.10
C ASN A 396 -22.28 19.92 -9.56
N LEU A 397 -21.64 19.12 -10.41
CA LEU A 397 -21.44 19.43 -11.82
C LEU A 397 -22.75 19.58 -12.61
N LYS A 398 -23.76 18.79 -12.25
CA LYS A 398 -25.10 18.92 -12.83
C LYS A 398 -25.71 20.30 -12.62
N GLN A 399 -25.40 20.99 -11.52
CA GLN A 399 -25.90 22.33 -11.20
C GLN A 399 -25.31 23.42 -12.12
N ILE A 400 -24.21 23.11 -12.80
CA ILE A 400 -23.56 24.00 -13.75
C ILE A 400 -23.73 23.55 -15.22
N GLY A 401 -24.53 22.49 -15.47
CA GLY A 401 -24.84 21.99 -16.82
C GLY A 401 -23.90 20.88 -17.32
N ILE A 402 -22.99 20.37 -16.50
CA ILE A 402 -22.15 19.22 -16.84
C ILE A 402 -22.79 17.95 -16.27
N ASN A 403 -23.15 17.00 -17.15
CA ASN A 403 -23.81 15.76 -16.77
C ASN A 403 -22.81 14.61 -16.81
N LEU A 404 -22.41 14.08 -15.63
CA LEU A 404 -21.56 12.90 -15.54
C LEU A 404 -22.38 11.63 -15.40
N THR A 405 -22.00 10.62 -16.19
CA THR A 405 -22.35 9.23 -15.95
C THR A 405 -21.24 8.59 -15.11
N VAL A 406 -21.58 8.09 -13.93
CA VAL A 406 -20.61 7.45 -13.02
C VAL A 406 -20.67 5.94 -13.22
N THR A 407 -19.57 5.31 -13.60
CA THR A 407 -19.51 3.89 -13.95
C THR A 407 -18.36 3.20 -13.20
N SER A 408 -18.70 2.11 -12.49
CA SER A 408 -17.68 1.24 -11.88
C SER A 408 -17.15 0.23 -12.90
N LYS A 409 -15.85 -0.05 -12.86
CA LYS A 409 -15.18 -1.03 -13.72
C LYS A 409 -14.30 -1.99 -12.91
N PRO A 410 -14.04 -3.21 -13.39
CA PRO A 410 -12.95 -4.02 -12.85
C PRO A 410 -11.64 -3.23 -12.89
N ILE A 411 -10.76 -3.45 -11.91
CA ILE A 411 -9.55 -2.64 -11.76
C ILE A 411 -8.62 -2.72 -12.97
N GLU A 412 -8.49 -3.88 -13.58
CA GLU A 412 -7.64 -4.10 -14.76
C GLU A 412 -8.17 -3.36 -15.99
N GLU A 413 -9.51 -3.31 -16.14
CA GLU A 413 -10.16 -2.55 -17.22
C GLU A 413 -9.95 -1.05 -17.02
N TRP A 414 -10.13 -0.58 -15.79
CA TRP A 414 -9.93 0.83 -15.44
C TRP A 414 -8.47 1.27 -15.65
N ILE A 415 -7.48 0.48 -15.20
CA ILE A 415 -6.05 0.77 -15.44
C ILE A 415 -5.74 0.82 -16.94
N SER A 416 -6.26 -0.14 -17.71
CA SER A 416 -6.08 -0.17 -19.15
C SER A 416 -6.68 1.05 -19.85
N GLU A 417 -7.85 1.51 -19.40
CA GLU A 417 -8.52 2.69 -19.94
C GLU A 417 -7.72 3.97 -19.67
N VAL A 418 -7.29 4.18 -18.42
CA VAL A 418 -6.43 5.30 -18.04
C VAL A 418 -5.12 5.28 -18.83
N GLY A 419 -4.51 4.11 -18.96
CA GLY A 419 -3.30 3.91 -19.74
C GLY A 419 -3.45 4.15 -21.24
N SER A 420 -4.66 3.95 -21.81
CA SER A 420 -4.92 4.14 -23.24
C SER A 420 -4.91 5.61 -23.70
N GLY A 421 -5.10 6.56 -22.76
CA GLY A 421 -5.17 8.00 -23.07
C GLY A 421 -6.40 8.41 -23.88
N THR A 422 -7.55 7.82 -23.60
CA THR A 422 -8.84 8.13 -24.28
C THR A 422 -10.00 8.26 -23.31
N TYR A 423 -9.72 8.38 -22.01
CA TYR A 423 -10.73 8.38 -20.96
C TYR A 423 -11.41 9.74 -20.72
N GLY A 424 -10.76 10.86 -21.13
CA GLY A 424 -11.23 12.23 -20.90
C GLY A 424 -11.14 12.66 -19.44
N LEU A 425 -12.01 12.15 -18.57
CA LEU A 425 -12.04 12.42 -17.12
C LEU A 425 -12.01 11.11 -16.34
N SER A 426 -11.07 10.98 -15.41
CA SER A 426 -10.98 9.83 -14.52
C SER A 426 -10.53 10.24 -13.13
N PHE A 427 -10.72 9.36 -12.15
CA PHE A 427 -9.94 9.44 -10.93
C PHE A 427 -8.47 9.08 -11.20
N MET A 428 -7.61 9.66 -10.39
CA MET A 428 -6.24 9.23 -10.22
C MET A 428 -6.04 8.91 -8.76
N SER A 429 -5.64 7.67 -8.47
CA SER A 429 -5.28 7.21 -7.13
C SER A 429 -3.93 6.55 -7.22
N TYR A 430 -2.97 7.05 -6.47
CA TYR A 430 -1.62 6.51 -6.43
C TYR A 430 -1.12 6.49 -4.98
N THR A 431 -0.60 5.34 -4.56
CA THR A 431 0.05 5.18 -3.24
C THR A 431 1.53 5.00 -3.47
N SER A 432 2.36 5.82 -2.81
CA SER A 432 3.81 5.66 -2.87
C SER A 432 4.21 4.30 -2.31
N THR A 433 4.90 3.53 -3.12
CA THR A 433 5.34 2.16 -2.79
C THR A 433 6.73 2.17 -2.18
N THR A 434 7.65 2.92 -2.78
CA THR A 434 9.05 2.99 -2.34
C THR A 434 9.23 3.88 -1.11
N GLY A 435 8.37 4.88 -0.94
CA GLY A 435 8.49 5.93 0.07
C GLY A 435 9.38 7.10 -0.36
N ASP A 436 9.85 7.11 -1.61
CA ASP A 436 10.58 8.24 -2.16
C ASP A 436 9.72 9.51 -2.19
N PRO A 437 10.21 10.66 -1.67
CA PRO A 437 9.45 11.90 -1.59
C PRO A 437 8.96 12.49 -2.92
N GLY A 438 9.58 12.12 -4.03
CA GLY A 438 9.20 12.58 -5.37
C GLY A 438 8.50 11.54 -6.23
N GLU A 439 8.09 10.40 -5.67
CA GLU A 439 7.54 9.27 -6.43
C GLU A 439 6.21 9.62 -7.11
N VAL A 440 5.28 10.22 -6.36
CA VAL A 440 3.94 10.52 -6.87
C VAL A 440 4.00 11.63 -7.94
N ALA A 441 4.72 12.71 -7.65
CA ALA A 441 4.93 13.79 -8.61
C ALA A 441 5.72 13.32 -9.85
N GLY A 442 6.72 12.46 -9.66
CA GLY A 442 7.49 11.86 -10.74
C GLY A 442 6.60 11.08 -11.72
N TRP A 443 5.65 10.31 -11.20
CA TRP A 443 4.72 9.54 -12.02
C TRP A 443 3.64 10.41 -12.68
N LEU A 444 3.08 11.38 -11.93
CA LEU A 444 1.98 12.21 -12.44
C LEU A 444 2.44 13.35 -13.35
N LEU A 445 3.69 13.82 -13.23
CA LEU A 445 4.18 14.99 -13.96
C LEU A 445 5.37 14.68 -14.87
N GLY A 446 5.91 13.47 -14.79
CA GLY A 446 7.01 13.00 -15.62
C GLY A 446 6.62 12.73 -17.08
N PRO A 447 7.55 12.20 -17.88
CA PRO A 447 7.25 11.69 -19.21
C PRO A 447 6.17 10.61 -19.16
N ASP A 448 5.33 10.52 -20.19
CA ASP A 448 4.25 9.53 -20.32
C ASP A 448 3.20 9.58 -19.17
N ASN A 449 3.07 10.73 -18.50
CA ASN A 449 2.09 10.91 -17.43
C ASN A 449 0.64 10.65 -17.88
N PRO A 450 -0.25 10.22 -16.96
CA PRO A 450 -1.62 9.86 -17.29
C PRO A 450 -2.43 10.99 -17.97
N ALA A 451 -2.19 12.24 -17.59
CA ALA A 451 -2.91 13.41 -18.15
C ALA A 451 -2.47 13.77 -19.56
N ARG A 452 -1.45 13.12 -20.12
CA ARG A 452 -0.85 13.48 -21.42
C ARG A 452 -0.38 14.94 -21.46
N TYR A 453 0.04 15.45 -20.30
CA TYR A 453 0.53 16.81 -20.15
C TYR A 453 1.96 16.92 -20.60
N GLU A 454 2.17 17.68 -21.67
CA GLU A 454 3.50 17.99 -22.19
C GLU A 454 3.89 19.42 -21.79
N ASN A 455 4.81 19.55 -20.85
CA ASN A 455 5.37 20.82 -20.44
C ASN A 455 6.86 20.65 -20.13
N VAL A 456 7.71 21.23 -20.97
CA VAL A 456 9.17 21.10 -20.88
C VAL A 456 9.71 21.61 -19.55
N GLN A 457 9.14 22.66 -18.96
CA GLN A 457 9.58 23.19 -17.67
C GLN A 457 9.22 22.22 -16.55
N VAL A 458 8.02 21.67 -16.50
CA VAL A 458 7.59 20.68 -15.50
C VAL A 458 8.44 19.41 -15.61
N GLN A 459 8.57 18.87 -16.81
CA GLN A 459 9.39 17.66 -17.04
C GLN A 459 10.87 17.92 -16.69
N GLY A 460 11.38 19.14 -16.94
CA GLY A 460 12.73 19.55 -16.53
C GLY A 460 12.90 19.60 -15.01
N LEU A 461 11.90 20.09 -14.26
CA LEU A 461 11.90 20.09 -12.79
C LEU A 461 11.82 18.66 -12.22
N ILE A 462 10.97 17.81 -12.79
CA ILE A 462 10.89 16.39 -12.39
C ILE A 462 12.20 15.65 -12.66
N ALA A 463 12.86 15.91 -13.79
CA ALA A 463 14.18 15.35 -14.06
C ALA A 463 15.27 15.93 -13.13
N SER A 464 15.19 17.23 -12.80
CA SER A 464 16.12 17.89 -11.87
C SER A 464 16.01 17.32 -10.46
N GLN A 465 14.79 17.20 -9.91
CA GLN A 465 14.59 16.66 -8.57
C GLN A 465 15.12 15.21 -8.44
N ALA A 466 15.01 14.41 -9.50
CA ALA A 466 15.52 13.04 -9.49
C ALA A 466 17.05 12.96 -9.39
N ALA A 467 17.77 13.99 -9.82
CA ALA A 467 19.24 14.08 -9.75
C ALA A 467 19.72 14.99 -8.60
N GLN A 468 18.83 15.65 -7.86
CA GLN A 468 19.16 16.67 -6.87
C GLN A 468 19.56 16.06 -5.53
N THR A 469 20.80 16.25 -5.10
CA THR A 469 21.32 15.71 -3.83
C THR A 469 21.09 16.66 -2.64
N ASP A 470 20.73 17.93 -2.85
CA ASP A 470 20.30 18.84 -1.79
C ASP A 470 18.81 18.66 -1.51
N PRO A 471 18.40 18.23 -0.29
CA PRO A 471 16.99 17.94 0.02
C PRO A 471 16.07 19.14 -0.17
N SER A 472 16.51 20.35 0.21
CA SER A 472 15.69 21.56 0.10
C SER A 472 15.48 21.98 -1.36
N ALA A 473 16.52 21.87 -2.18
CA ALA A 473 16.41 22.13 -3.61
C ALA A 473 15.55 21.08 -4.31
N ARG A 474 15.66 19.80 -3.91
CA ARG A 474 14.83 18.71 -4.40
C ARG A 474 13.33 18.98 -4.16
N VAL A 475 12.96 19.29 -2.93
CA VAL A 475 11.57 19.62 -2.57
C VAL A 475 11.11 20.88 -3.30
N ALA A 476 11.97 21.89 -3.48
CA ALA A 476 11.62 23.09 -4.23
C ALA A 476 11.30 22.79 -5.70
N ASP A 477 12.05 21.89 -6.35
CA ASP A 477 11.78 21.46 -7.72
C ASP A 477 10.43 20.72 -7.83
N ILE A 478 10.13 19.83 -6.87
CA ILE A 478 8.86 19.10 -6.81
C ILE A 478 7.69 20.07 -6.66
N VAL A 479 7.74 20.95 -5.67
CA VAL A 479 6.66 21.91 -5.37
C VAL A 479 6.46 22.91 -6.54
N GLU A 480 7.53 23.35 -7.19
CA GLU A 480 7.40 24.23 -8.37
C GLU A 480 6.79 23.50 -9.57
N ALA A 481 7.14 22.21 -9.78
CA ALA A 481 6.48 21.40 -10.81
C ALA A 481 4.98 21.24 -10.54
N GLU A 482 4.60 20.97 -9.30
CA GLU A 482 3.19 20.92 -8.87
C GLU A 482 2.48 22.26 -9.07
N ARG A 483 3.12 23.36 -8.68
CA ARG A 483 2.54 24.70 -8.82
C ARG A 483 2.20 25.01 -10.28
N ILE A 484 3.10 24.73 -11.22
CA ILE A 484 2.87 24.95 -12.66
C ILE A 484 1.73 24.04 -13.17
N ALA A 485 1.70 22.78 -12.74
CA ALA A 485 0.65 21.84 -13.13
C ALA A 485 -0.73 22.28 -12.59
N GLN A 486 -0.80 22.76 -11.34
CA GLN A 486 -2.02 23.24 -10.72
C GLN A 486 -2.49 24.57 -11.30
N ASP A 487 -1.60 25.51 -11.66
CA ASP A 487 -1.96 26.73 -12.39
C ASP A 487 -2.71 26.41 -13.70
N ASN A 488 -2.39 25.27 -14.30
CA ASN A 488 -3.02 24.76 -15.52
C ASN A 488 -4.15 23.76 -15.26
N THR A 489 -4.47 23.49 -14.01
CA THR A 489 -5.49 22.50 -13.57
C THR A 489 -5.36 21.17 -14.32
N ILE A 490 -4.13 20.60 -14.32
CA ILE A 490 -3.85 19.32 -14.99
C ILE A 490 -4.43 18.18 -14.18
N TYR A 491 -4.30 18.29 -12.88
CA TYR A 491 -4.94 17.46 -11.88
C TYR A 491 -5.76 18.34 -10.96
N SER A 492 -6.81 17.77 -10.39
CA SER A 492 -7.56 18.40 -9.31
C SER A 492 -7.40 17.55 -8.06
N PRO A 493 -6.41 17.84 -7.18
CA PRO A 493 -6.22 17.12 -5.92
C PRO A 493 -7.50 17.13 -5.09
N ILE A 494 -7.85 16.00 -4.45
CA ILE A 494 -9.05 15.91 -3.62
C ILE A 494 -8.67 15.55 -2.19
N TRP A 495 -7.96 14.42 -1.97
CA TRP A 495 -7.50 14.04 -0.65
C TRP A 495 -6.17 13.30 -0.70
N TRP A 496 -5.45 13.36 0.42
CA TRP A 496 -4.40 12.43 0.80
C TRP A 496 -5.00 11.39 1.74
N GLY A 497 -4.73 10.12 1.46
CA GLY A 497 -5.33 9.01 2.18
C GLY A 497 -4.77 8.80 3.57
N LYS A 498 -5.53 8.09 4.38
CA LYS A 498 -5.11 7.58 5.69
C LYS A 498 -5.46 6.12 5.81
N THR A 499 -4.62 5.38 6.52
CA THR A 499 -4.88 4.01 6.90
C THR A 499 -5.04 3.87 8.41
N SER A 500 -5.98 3.05 8.83
CA SER A 500 -6.21 2.76 10.24
C SER A 500 -5.86 1.31 10.57
N THR A 501 -5.18 1.11 11.69
CA THR A 501 -4.82 -0.21 12.21
C THR A 501 -5.31 -0.35 13.64
N ALA A 502 -6.00 -1.46 13.94
CA ALA A 502 -6.45 -1.81 15.28
C ALA A 502 -5.40 -2.69 15.98
N PHE A 503 -5.09 -2.37 17.22
CA PHE A 503 -4.19 -3.12 18.09
C PHE A 503 -4.94 -3.57 19.35
N SER A 504 -4.88 -4.85 19.69
CA SER A 504 -5.37 -5.35 20.98
C SER A 504 -4.48 -4.82 22.11
N SER A 505 -4.99 -4.80 23.34
CA SER A 505 -4.21 -4.40 24.53
C SER A 505 -3.01 -5.32 24.81
N ARG A 506 -2.87 -6.44 24.09
CA ARG A 506 -1.72 -7.34 24.16
C ARG A 506 -0.50 -6.84 23.39
N VAL A 507 -0.71 -5.97 22.43
CA VAL A 507 0.33 -5.52 21.49
C VAL A 507 0.27 -4.00 21.36
N THR A 508 1.41 -3.36 21.50
CA THR A 508 1.55 -1.91 21.31
C THR A 508 2.73 -1.64 20.38
N PRO A 509 2.57 -0.85 19.31
CA PRO A 509 3.72 -0.39 18.54
C PRO A 509 4.54 0.61 19.36
N THR A 510 5.86 0.50 19.35
CA THR A 510 6.75 1.46 20.02
C THR A 510 6.62 2.86 19.43
N GLN A 511 6.35 2.93 18.15
CA GLN A 511 6.04 4.14 17.40
C GLN A 511 5.25 3.76 16.16
N TYR A 512 4.08 4.36 15.95
CA TYR A 512 3.25 4.18 14.75
C TYR A 512 3.36 5.44 13.90
N THR A 513 3.85 5.30 12.67
CA THR A 513 4.10 6.40 11.72
C THR A 513 3.62 6.01 10.33
N PRO A 514 3.53 6.93 9.37
CA PRO A 514 3.20 6.61 7.97
C PRO A 514 4.09 5.50 7.36
N TYR A 515 5.31 5.34 7.88
CA TYR A 515 6.29 4.37 7.39
C TYR A 515 6.34 3.07 8.19
N PHE A 516 5.47 2.90 9.21
CA PHE A 516 5.56 1.78 10.15
C PHE A 516 5.69 0.42 9.46
N PHE A 517 4.81 0.10 8.52
CA PHE A 517 4.83 -1.17 7.78
C PHE A 517 5.89 -1.24 6.66
N MET A 518 6.66 -0.19 6.46
CA MET A 518 7.83 -0.17 5.57
C MET A 518 9.14 -0.52 6.31
N THR A 519 9.09 -0.55 7.62
CA THR A 519 10.21 -0.93 8.50
C THR A 519 10.15 -2.44 8.81
N PRO A 520 11.15 -3.02 9.47
CA PRO A 520 11.01 -4.33 10.13
C PRO A 520 10.03 -4.24 11.32
N TRP A 521 8.78 -3.89 11.04
CA TRP A 521 7.74 -3.44 11.97
C TRP A 521 7.46 -4.43 13.10
N ALA A 522 7.57 -5.74 12.83
CA ALA A 522 7.32 -6.77 13.85
C ALA A 522 8.33 -6.70 15.01
N SER A 523 9.54 -6.17 14.77
CA SER A 523 10.54 -5.92 15.81
C SER A 523 10.24 -4.67 16.65
N SER A 524 9.39 -3.77 16.12
CA SER A 524 8.99 -2.49 16.75
C SER A 524 7.68 -2.59 17.55
N LEU A 525 7.28 -3.80 17.95
CA LEU A 525 6.12 -4.06 18.78
C LEU A 525 6.55 -4.33 20.23
N GLU A 526 5.65 -4.08 21.16
CA GLU A 526 5.77 -4.50 22.56
C GLU A 526 4.61 -5.44 22.91
N LEU A 527 4.92 -6.55 23.57
CA LEU A 527 3.91 -7.45 24.15
C LEU A 527 3.60 -7.01 25.57
N ALA A 528 2.31 -6.92 25.91
CA ALA A 528 1.88 -6.75 27.29
C ALA A 528 2.36 -7.95 28.13
N LYS A 529 2.89 -7.64 29.31
CA LYS A 529 3.40 -8.62 30.28
C LYS A 529 2.27 -9.34 31.00
#